data_755bb1fa733ae24cd5590f15da6b7d73
#
_entry.id   755bb1fa733ae24cd5590f15da6b7d73
#
_cell.length_a   1.000
_cell.length_b   1.000
_cell.length_c   1.000
_cell.angle_alpha   90.00
_cell.angle_beta   90.00
_cell.angle_gamma   90.00
#
_symmetry.space_group_name_H-M   'P 1'
#
loop_
_entity.id
_entity.type
_entity.pdbx_description
1 polymer ?
#
loop_
_entity_poly.entity_id
_entity_poly.type
_entity_poly.pdbx_seq_one_letter_code
_entity_poly.pdbx_strand_id
1 'polypeptide(L)'
;MDRDQLLRELTEFLRIPSISTLPAHNQDCRAAAEWVAAALRRIGCRDVQFLGSETHPVVWGKGPDVPGAPTLLIYGHYDVQPPDPLAEWTTPPFEPTQRDGRIYARGAADDKGQVFCLLQAIAASRRPAVNFRFLIEGEEEYGSKVLFDLLKREPQRVRADAALVADMSYIAPGWPAVYTTLRGLCYAEIAVRTSKTDLHSGEYGGAAPNAHEELSRLLGRLKGADGKINIPGFYGPVKRPSKAELAAWKKLPFNEKDFLNKRVQGKGLVGLKKASVLERL
;
A
#
# COMPACT_ATOMS: atom_id res chain seq x y z
N MET A 1 -2.45 -8.40 -27.26
CA MET A 1 -3.17 -7.15 -26.94
C MET A 1 -2.42 -6.01 -27.60
N ASP A 2 -3.15 -5.04 -28.16
CA ASP A 2 -2.57 -3.84 -28.74
C ASP A 2 -2.05 -2.91 -27.63
N ARG A 3 -0.79 -2.48 -27.72
CA ARG A 3 -0.15 -1.62 -26.72
C ARG A 3 -0.87 -0.27 -26.58
N ASP A 4 -1.28 0.30 -27.70
CA ASP A 4 -1.93 1.62 -27.69
C ASP A 4 -3.32 1.55 -27.05
N GLN A 5 -4.03 0.43 -27.23
CA GLN A 5 -5.28 0.18 -26.53
C GLN A 5 -5.05 0.08 -25.00
N LEU A 6 -4.05 -0.69 -24.57
CA LEU A 6 -3.70 -0.80 -23.15
C LEU A 6 -3.37 0.55 -22.52
N LEU A 7 -2.60 1.38 -23.23
CA LEU A 7 -2.23 2.71 -22.77
C LEU A 7 -3.45 3.64 -22.69
N ARG A 8 -4.38 3.57 -23.65
CA ARG A 8 -5.63 4.34 -23.59
C ARG A 8 -6.48 3.95 -22.38
N GLU A 9 -6.73 2.66 -22.19
CA GLU A 9 -7.53 2.16 -21.06
C GLU A 9 -6.91 2.51 -19.70
N LEU A 10 -5.58 2.37 -19.56
CA LEU A 10 -4.89 2.79 -18.34
C LEU A 10 -4.98 4.30 -18.12
N THR A 11 -4.82 5.09 -19.18
CA THR A 11 -4.94 6.55 -19.14
C THR A 11 -6.34 6.98 -18.70
N GLU A 12 -7.40 6.34 -19.19
CA GLU A 12 -8.77 6.60 -18.75
C GLU A 12 -8.94 6.33 -17.26
N PHE A 13 -8.42 5.22 -16.75
CA PHE A 13 -8.50 4.89 -15.33
C PHE A 13 -7.73 5.87 -14.44
N LEU A 14 -6.52 6.27 -14.86
CA LEU A 14 -5.68 7.21 -14.12
C LEU A 14 -6.21 8.65 -14.10
N ARG A 15 -7.01 9.04 -15.09
CA ARG A 15 -7.65 10.36 -15.13
C ARG A 15 -8.73 10.56 -14.09
N ILE A 16 -9.29 9.51 -13.53
CA ILE A 16 -10.32 9.61 -12.49
C ILE A 16 -9.65 10.00 -11.16
N PRO A 17 -9.92 11.18 -10.59
CA PRO A 17 -9.28 11.64 -9.36
C PRO A 17 -9.96 11.05 -8.12
N SER A 18 -9.92 9.75 -7.95
CA SER A 18 -10.58 9.00 -6.87
C SER A 18 -9.90 9.18 -5.51
N ILE A 19 -9.85 10.43 -5.03
CA ILE A 19 -9.22 10.80 -3.75
C ILE A 19 -10.18 10.48 -2.62
N SER A 20 -9.98 9.35 -1.95
CA SER A 20 -10.91 8.82 -0.94
C SER A 20 -11.04 9.68 0.32
N THR A 21 -10.00 10.41 0.69
CA THR A 21 -9.96 11.25 1.89
C THR A 21 -10.73 12.58 1.75
N LEU A 22 -11.17 12.94 0.54
CA LEU A 22 -11.82 14.22 0.27
C LEU A 22 -13.27 14.03 -0.21
N PRO A 23 -14.28 14.49 0.55
CA PRO A 23 -15.70 14.33 0.18
C PRO A 23 -16.07 14.92 -1.20
N ALA A 24 -15.32 15.93 -1.67
CA ALA A 24 -15.52 16.50 -3.00
C ALA A 24 -15.29 15.48 -4.13
N HIS A 25 -14.53 14.43 -3.87
CA HIS A 25 -14.20 13.36 -4.82
C HIS A 25 -15.02 12.07 -4.64
N ASN A 26 -16.09 12.08 -3.84
CA ASN A 26 -16.94 10.91 -3.65
C ASN A 26 -17.50 10.36 -4.97
N GLN A 27 -17.89 11.23 -5.90
CA GLN A 27 -18.36 10.82 -7.22
C GLN A 27 -17.23 10.25 -8.09
N ASP A 28 -16.03 10.77 -7.96
CA ASP A 28 -14.85 10.25 -8.67
C ASP A 28 -14.48 8.86 -8.14
N CYS A 29 -14.56 8.64 -6.83
CA CYS A 29 -14.36 7.31 -6.24
C CYS A 29 -15.43 6.32 -6.77
N ARG A 30 -16.68 6.75 -6.86
CA ARG A 30 -17.73 5.94 -7.46
C ARG A 30 -17.47 5.64 -8.93
N ALA A 31 -17.03 6.62 -9.71
CA ALA A 31 -16.68 6.45 -11.12
C ALA A 31 -15.50 5.47 -11.30
N ALA A 32 -14.49 5.53 -10.42
CA ALA A 32 -13.39 4.58 -10.42
C ALA A 32 -13.85 3.14 -10.10
N ALA A 33 -14.76 2.97 -9.14
CA ALA A 33 -15.39 1.68 -8.84
C ALA A 33 -16.16 1.13 -10.05
N GLU A 34 -16.89 1.97 -10.76
CA GLU A 34 -17.63 1.61 -11.96
C GLU A 34 -16.71 1.20 -13.11
N TRP A 35 -15.58 1.91 -13.26
CA TRP A 35 -14.54 1.53 -14.22
C TRP A 35 -14.00 0.12 -13.91
N VAL A 36 -13.65 -0.16 -12.65
CA VAL A 36 -13.19 -1.48 -12.20
C VAL A 36 -14.26 -2.54 -12.46
N ALA A 37 -15.50 -2.29 -12.10
CA ALA A 37 -16.60 -3.23 -12.33
C ALA A 37 -16.80 -3.54 -13.84
N ALA A 38 -16.68 -2.53 -14.70
CA ALA A 38 -16.71 -2.71 -16.15
C ALA A 38 -15.54 -3.55 -16.64
N ALA A 39 -14.32 -3.30 -16.12
CA ALA A 39 -13.14 -4.08 -16.43
C ALA A 39 -13.29 -5.56 -16.02
N LEU A 40 -13.82 -5.82 -14.82
CA LEU A 40 -14.11 -7.19 -14.36
C LEU A 40 -15.11 -7.90 -15.28
N ARG A 41 -16.17 -7.22 -15.73
CA ARG A 41 -17.13 -7.80 -16.68
C ARG A 41 -16.49 -8.11 -18.03
N ARG A 42 -15.59 -7.24 -18.54
CA ARG A 42 -14.85 -7.47 -19.78
C ARG A 42 -13.96 -8.72 -19.74
N ILE A 43 -13.39 -9.04 -18.57
CA ILE A 43 -12.56 -10.26 -18.40
C ILE A 43 -13.40 -11.51 -18.07
N GLY A 44 -14.74 -11.41 -18.15
CA GLY A 44 -15.64 -12.55 -18.03
C GLY A 44 -16.23 -12.77 -16.64
N CYS A 45 -16.05 -11.85 -15.70
CA CYS A 45 -16.76 -11.93 -14.41
C CYS A 45 -18.27 -11.74 -14.61
N ARG A 46 -19.06 -12.68 -14.12
CA ARG A 46 -20.53 -12.68 -14.27
C ARG A 46 -21.24 -12.07 -13.08
N ASP A 47 -20.64 -12.20 -11.89
CA ASP A 47 -21.21 -11.71 -10.63
C ASP A 47 -20.30 -10.58 -10.12
N VAL A 48 -20.61 -9.34 -10.53
CA VAL A 48 -19.87 -8.14 -10.12
C VAL A 48 -20.78 -7.25 -9.31
N GLN A 49 -20.43 -7.03 -8.05
CA GLN A 49 -21.23 -6.33 -7.04
C GLN A 49 -20.45 -5.16 -6.42
N PHE A 50 -21.20 -4.11 -6.05
CA PHE A 50 -20.70 -3.02 -5.21
C PHE A 50 -21.17 -3.26 -3.77
N LEU A 51 -20.27 -3.29 -2.83
CA LEU A 51 -20.53 -3.70 -1.45
C LEU A 51 -20.13 -2.62 -0.45
N GLY A 52 -20.91 -2.45 0.58
CA GLY A 52 -20.56 -1.75 1.81
C GLY A 52 -20.70 -0.24 1.82
N SER A 53 -20.54 0.46 0.70
CA SER A 53 -20.64 1.93 0.61
C SER A 53 -21.24 2.34 -0.74
N GLU A 54 -21.92 3.47 -0.78
CA GLU A 54 -22.42 4.06 -2.03
C GLU A 54 -21.30 4.85 -2.75
N THR A 55 -20.43 5.51 -2.01
CA THR A 55 -19.40 6.39 -2.55
C THR A 55 -18.07 5.68 -2.77
N HIS A 56 -17.67 4.81 -1.83
CA HIS A 56 -16.41 4.06 -1.85
C HIS A 56 -16.66 2.54 -1.74
N PRO A 57 -17.44 1.95 -2.66
CA PRO A 57 -17.79 0.54 -2.52
C PRO A 57 -16.59 -0.36 -2.74
N VAL A 58 -16.56 -1.47 -2.02
CA VAL A 58 -15.71 -2.59 -2.43
C VAL A 58 -16.33 -3.20 -3.70
N VAL A 59 -15.55 -3.25 -4.78
CA VAL A 59 -15.94 -3.94 -6.01
C VAL A 59 -15.55 -5.40 -5.85
N TRP A 60 -16.56 -6.23 -5.62
CA TRP A 60 -16.38 -7.67 -5.55
C TRP A 60 -16.76 -8.31 -6.88
N GLY A 61 -15.99 -9.33 -7.30
CA GLY A 61 -16.27 -10.06 -8.53
C GLY A 61 -15.86 -11.53 -8.43
N LYS A 62 -16.58 -12.37 -9.18
CA LYS A 62 -16.25 -13.78 -9.35
C LYS A 62 -16.02 -14.07 -10.82
N GLY A 63 -14.85 -14.62 -11.14
CA GLY A 63 -14.50 -15.07 -12.49
C GLY A 63 -15.30 -16.30 -12.91
N PRO A 64 -15.09 -16.78 -14.14
CA PRO A 64 -15.65 -18.04 -14.61
C PRO A 64 -15.21 -19.21 -13.71
N ASP A 65 -16.13 -20.13 -13.46
CA ASP A 65 -15.84 -21.33 -12.67
C ASP A 65 -14.98 -22.31 -13.48
N VAL A 66 -13.86 -22.76 -12.89
CA VAL A 66 -13.00 -23.82 -13.38
C VAL A 66 -13.14 -24.98 -12.41
N PRO A 67 -13.89 -26.04 -12.78
CA PRO A 67 -14.17 -27.15 -11.85
C PRO A 67 -12.89 -27.82 -11.34
N GLY A 68 -12.80 -28.03 -10.01
CA GLY A 68 -11.66 -28.67 -9.37
C GLY A 68 -10.40 -27.80 -9.26
N ALA A 69 -10.40 -26.57 -9.79
CA ALA A 69 -9.25 -25.69 -9.69
C ALA A 69 -9.24 -24.91 -8.36
N PRO A 70 -8.05 -24.57 -7.83
CA PRO A 70 -7.94 -23.72 -6.65
C PRO A 70 -8.47 -22.31 -6.94
N THR A 71 -8.84 -21.60 -5.90
CA THR A 71 -9.33 -20.22 -5.96
C THR A 71 -8.22 -19.24 -5.55
N LEU A 72 -7.95 -18.26 -6.40
CA LEU A 72 -7.06 -17.14 -6.14
C LEU A 72 -7.89 -15.86 -5.90
N LEU A 73 -7.73 -15.26 -4.72
CA LEU A 73 -8.27 -13.94 -4.43
C LEU A 73 -7.29 -12.87 -4.93
N ILE A 74 -7.78 -11.96 -5.76
CA ILE A 74 -7.05 -10.78 -6.23
C ILE A 74 -7.52 -9.59 -5.39
N TYR A 75 -6.59 -8.96 -4.70
CA TYR A 75 -6.83 -7.75 -3.94
C TYR A 75 -6.04 -6.57 -4.52
N GLY A 76 -6.63 -5.40 -4.47
CA GLY A 76 -6.02 -4.11 -4.78
C GLY A 76 -6.99 -2.99 -4.42
N HIS A 77 -6.60 -1.74 -4.71
CA HIS A 77 -7.47 -0.59 -4.47
C HIS A 77 -7.52 0.38 -5.66
N TYR A 78 -8.61 1.15 -5.75
CA TYR A 78 -8.82 2.12 -6.83
C TYR A 78 -8.78 3.57 -6.33
N ASP A 79 -8.79 3.79 -5.03
CA ASP A 79 -8.62 5.12 -4.46
C ASP A 79 -7.15 5.56 -4.46
N VAL A 80 -6.94 6.83 -4.24
CA VAL A 80 -5.61 7.44 -4.29
C VAL A 80 -5.47 8.54 -3.24
N GLN A 81 -4.24 8.79 -2.79
CA GLN A 81 -3.89 9.92 -1.94
C GLN A 81 -4.10 11.27 -2.64
N PRO A 82 -4.36 12.35 -1.91
CA PRO A 82 -4.27 13.72 -2.43
C PRO A 82 -2.91 13.96 -3.11
N PRO A 83 -2.87 14.73 -4.21
CA PRO A 83 -1.63 14.97 -4.94
C PRO A 83 -0.78 16.10 -4.37
N ASP A 84 -1.05 16.58 -3.17
CA ASP A 84 -0.32 17.68 -2.55
C ASP A 84 1.14 17.33 -2.22
N PRO A 85 2.08 18.28 -2.33
CA PRO A 85 1.88 19.64 -2.84
C PRO A 85 1.88 19.70 -4.38
N LEU A 86 0.86 20.32 -4.97
CA LEU A 86 0.70 20.39 -6.44
C LEU A 86 1.87 21.06 -7.17
N ALA A 87 2.57 21.96 -6.50
CA ALA A 87 3.72 22.67 -7.07
C ALA A 87 4.94 21.77 -7.37
N GLU A 88 5.00 20.58 -6.79
CA GLU A 88 6.09 19.61 -7.04
C GLU A 88 5.82 18.71 -8.26
N TRP A 89 4.61 18.75 -8.82
CA TRP A 89 4.30 17.97 -9.99
C TRP A 89 4.79 18.66 -11.27
N THR A 90 5.56 17.95 -12.08
CA THR A 90 6.02 18.44 -13.39
C THR A 90 4.89 18.52 -14.41
N THR A 91 3.88 17.67 -14.29
CA THR A 91 2.66 17.63 -15.10
C THR A 91 1.47 17.42 -14.19
N PRO A 92 0.25 17.86 -14.54
CA PRO A 92 -0.92 17.68 -13.69
C PRO A 92 -1.10 16.22 -13.25
N PRO A 93 -1.36 15.94 -11.96
CA PRO A 93 -1.33 14.60 -11.39
C PRO A 93 -2.37 13.63 -11.99
N PHE A 94 -3.49 14.14 -12.52
CA PHE A 94 -4.54 13.36 -13.16
C PHE A 94 -4.56 13.50 -14.69
N GLU A 95 -3.46 13.99 -15.27
CA GLU A 95 -3.20 13.99 -16.72
C GLU A 95 -2.02 13.04 -17.02
N PRO A 96 -2.27 11.73 -17.19
CA PRO A 96 -1.23 10.74 -17.37
C PRO A 96 -0.29 11.10 -18.51
N THR A 97 0.98 11.28 -18.19
CA THR A 97 1.99 11.74 -19.15
C THR A 97 3.09 10.70 -19.33
N GLN A 98 3.39 10.36 -20.59
CA GLN A 98 4.48 9.45 -20.91
C GLN A 98 5.79 10.23 -21.08
N ARG A 99 6.82 9.86 -20.31
CA ARG A 99 8.19 10.40 -20.40
C ARG A 99 9.20 9.28 -20.15
N ASP A 100 10.25 9.20 -20.92
CA ASP A 100 11.37 8.26 -20.74
C ASP A 100 10.92 6.79 -20.57
N GLY A 101 9.88 6.38 -21.31
CA GLY A 101 9.34 5.02 -21.26
C GLY A 101 8.52 4.71 -20.00
N ARG A 102 8.11 5.72 -19.23
CA ARG A 102 7.30 5.63 -18.01
C ARG A 102 6.03 6.46 -18.13
N ILE A 103 5.03 6.11 -17.33
CA ILE A 103 3.80 6.88 -17.16
C ILE A 103 3.85 7.58 -15.79
N TYR A 104 3.59 8.87 -15.80
CA TYR A 104 3.56 9.71 -14.61
C TYR A 104 2.13 10.20 -14.39
N ALA A 105 1.52 9.76 -13.29
CA ALA A 105 0.22 10.21 -12.80
C ALA A 105 0.05 9.76 -11.34
N ARG A 106 -0.86 10.39 -10.58
CA ARG A 106 -1.32 9.86 -9.29
C ARG A 106 -2.05 8.53 -9.55
N GLY A 107 -1.76 7.49 -8.73
CA GLY A 107 -2.32 6.14 -8.89
C GLY A 107 -1.59 5.26 -9.92
N ALA A 108 -0.62 5.79 -10.68
CA ALA A 108 0.11 4.98 -11.68
C ALA A 108 0.98 3.88 -11.05
N ALA A 109 1.45 4.07 -9.82
CA ALA A 109 2.30 3.15 -9.08
C ALA A 109 1.69 2.70 -7.73
N ASP A 110 0.47 3.19 -7.40
CA ASP A 110 -0.24 2.94 -6.17
C ASP A 110 -1.72 3.32 -6.34
N ASP A 111 -2.63 2.37 -6.56
CA ASP A 111 -2.46 0.96 -6.97
C ASP A 111 -3.15 0.69 -8.32
N LYS A 112 -3.75 1.74 -8.96
CA LYS A 112 -4.47 1.61 -10.23
C LYS A 112 -3.63 0.94 -11.33
N GLY A 113 -2.33 1.26 -11.38
CA GLY A 113 -1.42 0.67 -12.36
C GLY A 113 -1.28 -0.84 -12.18
N GLN A 114 -1.08 -1.30 -10.95
CA GLN A 114 -0.93 -2.71 -10.62
C GLN A 114 -2.24 -3.47 -10.83
N VAL A 115 -3.38 -2.94 -10.32
CA VAL A 115 -4.71 -3.49 -10.58
C VAL A 115 -4.95 -3.63 -12.07
N PHE A 116 -4.67 -2.59 -12.86
CA PHE A 116 -4.79 -2.65 -14.31
C PHE A 116 -3.95 -3.77 -14.92
N CYS A 117 -2.66 -3.85 -14.54
CA CYS A 117 -1.76 -4.89 -15.06
C CYS A 117 -2.27 -6.31 -14.76
N LEU A 118 -2.77 -6.57 -13.55
CA LEU A 118 -3.34 -7.87 -13.19
C LEU A 118 -4.60 -8.19 -14.00
N LEU A 119 -5.51 -7.23 -14.15
CA LEU A 119 -6.72 -7.43 -14.95
C LEU A 119 -6.37 -7.74 -16.42
N GLN A 120 -5.39 -7.06 -16.99
CA GLN A 120 -4.95 -7.31 -18.36
C GLN A 120 -4.20 -8.65 -18.50
N ALA A 121 -3.41 -9.06 -17.51
CA ALA A 121 -2.77 -10.37 -17.49
C ALA A 121 -3.81 -11.51 -17.46
N ILE A 122 -4.87 -11.36 -16.66
CA ILE A 122 -5.97 -12.32 -16.60
C ILE A 122 -6.75 -12.34 -17.93
N ALA A 123 -7.03 -11.18 -18.53
CA ALA A 123 -7.68 -11.06 -19.84
C ALA A 123 -6.89 -11.75 -20.94
N ALA A 124 -5.55 -11.71 -20.86
CA ALA A 124 -4.66 -12.38 -21.82
C ALA A 124 -4.62 -13.90 -21.63
N SER A 125 -4.99 -14.40 -20.47
CA SER A 125 -5.00 -15.84 -20.19
C SER A 125 -6.19 -16.51 -20.86
N ARG A 126 -5.94 -17.25 -21.92
CA ARG A 126 -7.00 -17.96 -22.67
C ARG A 126 -7.60 -19.15 -21.90
N ARG A 127 -6.88 -19.69 -20.92
CA ARG A 127 -7.30 -20.86 -20.13
C ARG A 127 -6.75 -20.69 -18.70
N PRO A 128 -7.48 -20.00 -17.83
CA PRO A 128 -7.05 -19.87 -16.44
C PRO A 128 -7.04 -21.26 -15.78
N ALA A 129 -5.95 -21.55 -15.06
CA ALA A 129 -5.81 -22.79 -14.29
C ALA A 129 -6.38 -22.66 -12.86
N VAL A 130 -6.95 -21.51 -12.53
CA VAL A 130 -7.48 -21.18 -11.20
C VAL A 130 -8.82 -20.45 -11.32
N ASN A 131 -9.62 -20.56 -10.29
CA ASN A 131 -10.78 -19.70 -10.09
C ASN A 131 -10.33 -18.35 -9.57
N PHE A 132 -10.92 -17.25 -10.07
CA PHE A 132 -10.61 -15.91 -9.58
C PHE A 132 -11.74 -15.36 -8.72
N ARG A 133 -11.38 -14.73 -7.63
CA ARG A 133 -12.21 -13.79 -6.87
C ARG A 133 -11.50 -12.44 -6.82
N PHE A 134 -12.27 -11.38 -6.97
CA PHE A 134 -11.76 -10.01 -6.96
C PHE A 134 -12.33 -9.26 -5.77
N LEU A 135 -11.49 -8.49 -5.11
CA LEU A 135 -11.80 -7.65 -3.97
C LEU A 135 -11.01 -6.36 -4.12
N ILE A 136 -11.61 -5.37 -4.83
CA ILE A 136 -10.94 -4.11 -5.14
C ILE A 136 -11.66 -3.00 -4.36
N GLU A 137 -10.97 -2.40 -3.40
CA GLU A 137 -11.55 -1.42 -2.49
C GLU A 137 -11.30 0.04 -2.88
N GLY A 138 -11.96 0.95 -2.17
CA GLY A 138 -11.88 2.40 -2.39
C GLY A 138 -11.61 3.24 -1.16
N GLU A 139 -11.06 2.64 -0.08
CA GLU A 139 -10.72 3.32 1.17
C GLU A 139 -9.36 2.87 1.73
N GLU A 140 -8.50 2.24 0.93
CA GLU A 140 -7.19 1.76 1.39
C GLU A 140 -6.39 2.91 2.00
N GLU A 141 -6.37 4.05 1.30
CA GLU A 141 -5.56 5.22 1.60
C GLU A 141 -5.99 6.00 2.87
N TYR A 142 -7.06 5.54 3.55
CA TYR A 142 -7.42 6.08 4.86
C TYR A 142 -8.02 5.05 5.83
N GLY A 143 -7.72 3.77 5.62
CA GLY A 143 -7.89 2.74 6.65
C GLY A 143 -8.94 1.69 6.40
N SER A 144 -9.48 1.51 5.18
CA SER A 144 -10.25 0.34 4.73
C SER A 144 -11.45 -0.02 5.62
N LYS A 145 -12.16 0.96 6.18
CA LYS A 145 -13.24 0.68 7.14
C LYS A 145 -14.34 -0.16 6.52
N VAL A 146 -14.76 0.18 5.30
CA VAL A 146 -15.81 -0.55 4.56
C VAL A 146 -15.38 -1.99 4.31
N LEU A 147 -14.12 -2.21 3.93
CA LEU A 147 -13.58 -3.55 3.72
C LEU A 147 -13.57 -4.36 5.02
N PHE A 148 -13.04 -3.83 6.13
CA PHE A 148 -13.00 -4.55 7.40
C PHE A 148 -14.39 -4.90 7.92
N ASP A 149 -15.36 -4.02 7.76
CA ASP A 149 -16.75 -4.29 8.14
C ASP A 149 -17.39 -5.36 7.23
N LEU A 150 -17.05 -5.38 5.93
CA LEU A 150 -17.46 -6.42 4.99
C LEU A 150 -16.87 -7.78 5.36
N LEU A 151 -15.57 -7.85 5.65
CA LEU A 151 -14.89 -9.09 6.02
C LEU A 151 -15.45 -9.73 7.29
N LYS A 152 -15.89 -8.92 8.25
CA LYS A 152 -16.55 -9.41 9.47
C LYS A 152 -17.94 -9.96 9.20
N ARG A 153 -18.72 -9.32 8.31
CA ARG A 153 -20.11 -9.71 8.02
C ARG A 153 -20.22 -10.85 7.02
N GLU A 154 -19.34 -10.88 6.01
CA GLU A 154 -19.42 -11.79 4.88
C GLU A 154 -18.06 -12.46 4.57
N PRO A 155 -17.42 -13.15 5.53
CA PRO A 155 -16.08 -13.75 5.35
C PRO A 155 -16.03 -14.78 4.22
N GLN A 156 -17.16 -15.36 3.84
CA GLN A 156 -17.25 -16.33 2.73
C GLN A 156 -16.91 -15.72 1.36
N ARG A 157 -17.05 -14.39 1.20
CA ARG A 157 -16.75 -13.70 -0.07
C ARG A 157 -15.27 -13.71 -0.42
N VAL A 158 -14.41 -13.77 0.59
CA VAL A 158 -12.95 -13.76 0.44
C VAL A 158 -12.32 -15.14 0.62
N ARG A 159 -13.15 -16.19 0.79
CA ARG A 159 -12.63 -17.54 0.97
C ARG A 159 -11.90 -18.00 -0.31
N ALA A 160 -10.61 -18.26 -0.20
CA ALA A 160 -9.74 -18.65 -1.31
C ALA A 160 -8.60 -19.54 -0.80
N ASP A 161 -7.94 -20.25 -1.70
CA ASP A 161 -6.78 -21.09 -1.38
C ASP A 161 -5.51 -20.26 -1.27
N ALA A 162 -5.45 -19.13 -1.99
CA ALA A 162 -4.38 -18.14 -1.92
C ALA A 162 -4.92 -16.73 -2.20
N ALA A 163 -4.18 -15.71 -1.76
CA ALA A 163 -4.45 -14.32 -2.09
C ALA A 163 -3.23 -13.69 -2.76
N LEU A 164 -3.48 -12.89 -3.79
CA LEU A 164 -2.50 -12.03 -4.45
C LEU A 164 -2.90 -10.58 -4.20
N VAL A 165 -2.05 -9.87 -3.47
CA VAL A 165 -2.17 -8.43 -3.22
C VAL A 165 -1.42 -7.70 -4.34
N ALA A 166 -2.13 -6.84 -5.08
CA ALA A 166 -1.57 -6.15 -6.24
C ALA A 166 -0.63 -5.00 -5.88
N ASP A 167 -0.77 -4.46 -4.70
CA ASP A 167 -0.19 -3.22 -4.21
C ASP A 167 1.31 -3.35 -3.84
N MET A 168 2.12 -3.67 -4.83
CA MET A 168 3.58 -3.82 -4.67
C MET A 168 4.32 -3.35 -5.93
N SER A 169 5.56 -2.92 -5.74
CA SER A 169 6.42 -2.46 -6.84
C SER A 169 7.47 -3.50 -7.23
N TYR A 170 7.99 -3.41 -8.45
CA TYR A 170 9.18 -4.17 -8.84
C TYR A 170 10.42 -3.70 -8.08
N ILE A 171 11.30 -4.63 -7.76
CA ILE A 171 12.60 -4.29 -7.15
C ILE A 171 13.50 -3.51 -8.12
N ALA A 172 13.40 -3.82 -9.43
CA ALA A 172 14.04 -3.11 -10.51
C ALA A 172 13.29 -3.36 -11.84
N PRO A 173 13.41 -2.47 -12.85
CA PRO A 173 12.83 -2.69 -14.18
C PRO A 173 13.28 -4.03 -14.78
N GLY A 174 12.31 -4.80 -15.30
CA GLY A 174 12.57 -6.11 -15.89
C GLY A 174 12.78 -7.26 -14.91
N TRP A 175 12.66 -7.00 -13.59
CA TRP A 175 12.76 -8.02 -12.54
C TRP A 175 11.40 -8.19 -11.85
N PRO A 176 10.55 -9.11 -12.32
CA PRO A 176 9.31 -9.43 -11.64
C PRO A 176 9.63 -9.97 -10.24
N ALA A 177 8.87 -9.53 -9.25
CA ALA A 177 9.04 -9.92 -7.86
C ALA A 177 7.72 -10.32 -7.23
N VAL A 178 7.76 -11.30 -6.34
CA VAL A 178 6.66 -11.66 -5.45
C VAL A 178 7.15 -11.44 -4.02
N TYR A 179 6.49 -10.54 -3.31
CA TYR A 179 6.75 -10.32 -1.90
C TYR A 179 5.96 -11.37 -1.09
N THR A 180 6.65 -12.12 -0.27
CA THR A 180 6.04 -13.21 0.51
C THR A 180 5.77 -12.82 1.96
N THR A 181 6.31 -11.68 2.39
CA THR A 181 6.15 -11.15 3.75
C THR A 181 6.11 -9.63 3.72
N LEU A 182 5.42 -9.04 4.69
CA LEU A 182 5.35 -7.60 4.91
C LEU A 182 5.81 -7.26 6.33
N ARG A 183 6.27 -6.03 6.52
CA ARG A 183 6.51 -5.49 7.86
C ARG A 183 5.18 -5.19 8.53
N GLY A 184 5.11 -5.45 9.84
CA GLY A 184 3.99 -5.01 10.65
C GLY A 184 4.05 -3.49 10.90
N LEU A 185 2.90 -2.91 11.18
CA LEU A 185 2.73 -1.52 11.55
C LEU A 185 2.02 -1.45 12.90
N CYS A 186 2.48 -0.55 13.78
CA CYS A 186 1.82 -0.23 15.02
C CYS A 186 1.81 1.29 15.21
N TYR A 187 0.63 1.86 15.26
CA TYR A 187 0.46 3.26 15.68
C TYR A 187 0.30 3.32 17.19
N ALA A 188 0.97 4.27 17.82
CA ALA A 188 0.85 4.52 19.23
C ALA A 188 0.81 6.04 19.49
N GLU A 189 -0.08 6.45 20.37
CA GLU A 189 -0.12 7.81 20.91
C GLU A 189 0.44 7.80 22.33
N ILE A 190 1.31 8.75 22.65
CA ILE A 190 1.90 8.89 23.96
C ILE A 190 1.49 10.25 24.52
N ALA A 191 0.64 10.23 25.54
CA ALA A 191 0.24 11.42 26.29
C ALA A 191 1.01 11.48 27.61
N VAL A 192 1.72 12.59 27.86
CA VAL A 192 2.44 12.84 29.11
C VAL A 192 1.77 13.98 29.85
N ARG A 193 1.33 13.72 31.07
CA ARG A 193 0.77 14.72 31.99
C ARG A 193 1.64 14.83 33.22
N THR A 194 2.14 16.04 33.51
CA THR A 194 3.01 16.33 34.67
C THR A 194 2.30 17.11 35.79
N SER A 195 1.10 17.64 35.51
CA SER A 195 0.26 18.34 36.50
C SER A 195 -1.22 18.09 36.22
N LYS A 196 -2.07 18.39 37.19
CA LYS A 196 -3.55 18.32 37.09
C LYS A 196 -4.11 19.51 36.27
N THR A 197 -3.42 20.64 36.29
CA THR A 197 -3.80 21.89 35.63
C THR A 197 -2.59 22.47 34.91
N ASP A 198 -2.80 23.40 33.99
CA ASP A 198 -1.74 24.17 33.36
C ASP A 198 -1.09 25.07 34.41
N LEU A 199 0.23 25.19 34.35
CA LEU A 199 1.04 25.98 35.27
C LEU A 199 1.73 27.11 34.52
N HIS A 200 1.75 28.31 35.12
CA HIS A 200 2.47 29.46 34.56
C HIS A 200 3.98 29.23 34.66
N SER A 201 4.66 29.23 33.51
CA SER A 201 6.10 28.92 33.43
C SER A 201 6.98 29.91 34.23
N GLY A 202 6.57 31.18 34.33
CA GLY A 202 7.29 32.20 35.12
C GLY A 202 7.24 32.00 36.62
N GLU A 203 6.25 31.24 37.12
CA GLU A 203 6.10 30.94 38.55
C GLU A 203 6.62 29.55 38.93
N TYR A 204 6.40 28.57 38.06
CA TYR A 204 6.65 27.16 38.36
C TYR A 204 7.79 26.56 37.56
N GLY A 205 8.32 27.28 36.54
CA GLY A 205 9.42 26.83 35.69
C GLY A 205 10.68 26.55 36.55
N GLY A 206 11.35 25.43 36.26
CA GLY A 206 12.51 24.96 37.01
C GLY A 206 12.16 24.19 38.30
N ALA A 207 10.92 24.28 38.81
CA ALA A 207 10.46 23.53 39.99
C ALA A 207 9.47 22.41 39.62
N ALA A 208 8.51 22.69 38.73
CA ALA A 208 7.57 21.70 38.24
C ALA A 208 8.10 20.96 36.99
N PRO A 209 7.86 19.63 36.84
CA PRO A 209 8.28 18.90 35.67
C PRO A 209 7.61 19.44 34.39
N ASN A 210 8.37 19.62 33.34
CA ASN A 210 7.86 20.03 32.03
C ASN A 210 7.45 18.81 31.21
N ALA A 211 6.19 18.77 30.75
CA ALA A 211 5.65 17.64 29.99
C ALA A 211 6.42 17.38 28.68
N HIS A 212 6.90 18.42 27.99
CA HIS A 212 7.68 18.28 26.77
C HIS A 212 9.08 17.68 27.04
N GLU A 213 9.71 18.05 28.15
CA GLU A 213 11.00 17.45 28.53
C GLU A 213 10.85 15.97 28.89
N GLU A 214 9.81 15.62 29.65
CA GLU A 214 9.53 14.23 30.01
C GLU A 214 9.19 13.39 28.78
N LEU A 215 8.37 13.92 27.86
CA LEU A 215 8.08 13.26 26.58
C LEU A 215 9.36 13.06 25.76
N SER A 216 10.18 14.10 25.63
CA SER A 216 11.45 14.03 24.90
C SER A 216 12.40 12.99 25.49
N ARG A 217 12.48 12.93 26.82
CA ARG A 217 13.27 11.93 27.55
C ARG A 217 12.75 10.50 27.32
N LEU A 218 11.43 10.33 27.33
CA LEU A 218 10.79 9.05 27.06
C LEU A 218 11.09 8.57 25.63
N LEU A 219 10.84 9.43 24.64
CA LEU A 219 11.08 9.12 23.23
C LEU A 219 12.57 8.80 22.96
N GLY A 220 13.50 9.55 23.56
CA GLY A 220 14.93 9.30 23.46
C GLY A 220 15.37 7.93 24.01
N ARG A 221 14.62 7.32 24.90
CA ARG A 221 14.89 6.00 25.46
C ARG A 221 14.35 4.83 24.64
N LEU A 222 13.35 5.09 23.74
CA LEU A 222 12.74 4.02 22.95
C LEU A 222 13.70 3.36 21.97
N LYS A 223 14.75 4.07 21.57
CA LYS A 223 15.74 3.58 20.60
C LYS A 223 17.17 3.84 21.06
N GLY A 224 17.98 2.80 21.08
CA GLY A 224 19.39 2.92 21.45
C GLY A 224 20.26 3.56 20.35
N ALA A 225 21.47 4.01 20.71
CA ALA A 225 22.45 4.54 19.77
C ALA A 225 22.94 3.49 18.74
N ASP A 226 22.73 2.21 19.00
CA ASP A 226 22.99 1.09 18.09
C ASP A 226 21.83 0.83 17.11
N GLY A 227 20.76 1.61 17.18
CA GLY A 227 19.55 1.49 16.35
C GLY A 227 18.56 0.45 16.84
N LYS A 228 18.79 -0.20 17.99
CA LYS A 228 17.85 -1.16 18.57
C LYS A 228 16.72 -0.46 19.30
N ILE A 229 15.56 -1.09 19.28
CA ILE A 229 14.39 -0.70 20.06
C ILE A 229 14.59 -1.21 21.50
N ASN A 230 14.48 -0.31 22.49
CA ASN A 230 14.73 -0.60 23.91
C ASN A 230 13.44 -0.93 24.67
N ILE A 231 12.45 -1.51 24.01
CA ILE A 231 11.21 -1.96 24.65
C ILE A 231 11.42 -3.40 25.11
N PRO A 232 11.22 -3.72 26.40
CA PRO A 232 11.35 -5.08 26.91
C PRO A 232 10.47 -6.06 26.14
N GLY A 233 11.04 -7.20 25.74
CA GLY A 233 10.32 -8.24 24.99
C GLY A 233 10.16 -7.99 23.50
N PHE A 234 10.48 -6.81 22.99
CA PHE A 234 10.29 -6.46 21.57
C PHE A 234 10.93 -7.47 20.60
N TYR A 235 12.13 -7.93 20.88
CA TYR A 235 12.85 -8.89 20.04
C TYR A 235 12.57 -10.35 20.37
N GLY A 236 11.78 -10.66 21.39
CA GLY A 236 11.49 -12.04 21.80
C GLY A 236 10.93 -12.92 20.69
N PRO A 237 9.89 -12.49 19.96
CA PRO A 237 9.28 -13.26 18.87
C PRO A 237 10.00 -13.11 17.52
N VAL A 238 11.02 -12.23 17.42
CA VAL A 238 11.69 -11.92 16.15
C VAL A 238 12.49 -13.12 15.66
N LYS A 239 12.15 -13.62 14.47
CA LYS A 239 12.90 -14.66 13.75
C LYS A 239 13.93 -14.00 12.82
N ARG A 240 15.16 -14.47 12.88
CA ARG A 240 16.19 -14.03 11.93
C ARG A 240 15.96 -14.69 10.58
N PRO A 241 16.28 -14.02 9.45
CA PRO A 241 16.26 -14.63 8.14
C PRO A 241 17.12 -15.90 8.10
N SER A 242 16.64 -16.92 7.44
CA SER A 242 17.41 -18.15 7.21
C SER A 242 18.60 -17.90 6.28
N LYS A 243 19.57 -18.80 6.28
CA LYS A 243 20.71 -18.74 5.33
C LYS A 243 20.24 -18.76 3.87
N ALA A 244 19.15 -19.48 3.58
CA ALA A 244 18.57 -19.56 2.24
C ALA A 244 17.97 -18.23 1.80
N GLU A 245 17.22 -17.55 2.67
CA GLU A 245 16.65 -16.22 2.41
C GLU A 245 17.76 -15.18 2.19
N LEU A 246 18.78 -15.14 3.06
CA LEU A 246 19.92 -14.23 2.90
C LEU A 246 20.68 -14.50 1.58
N ALA A 247 20.81 -15.75 1.16
CA ALA A 247 21.42 -16.11 -0.11
C ALA A 247 20.54 -15.70 -1.31
N ALA A 248 19.23 -15.80 -1.19
CA ALA A 248 18.30 -15.33 -2.21
C ALA A 248 18.35 -13.80 -2.36
N TRP A 249 18.34 -13.05 -1.25
CA TRP A 249 18.44 -11.59 -1.27
C TRP A 249 19.72 -11.07 -1.91
N LYS A 250 20.86 -11.74 -1.70
CA LYS A 250 22.13 -11.39 -2.36
C LYS A 250 22.11 -11.49 -3.89
N LYS A 251 21.16 -12.25 -4.45
CA LYS A 251 20.99 -12.37 -5.91
C LYS A 251 20.09 -11.29 -6.50
N LEU A 252 19.40 -10.51 -5.66
CA LEU A 252 18.52 -9.44 -6.13
C LEU A 252 19.36 -8.31 -6.75
N PRO A 253 18.84 -7.64 -7.79
CA PRO A 253 19.49 -6.50 -8.43
C PRO A 253 19.33 -5.23 -7.57
N PHE A 254 19.79 -5.30 -6.33
CA PHE A 254 19.68 -4.23 -5.34
C PHE A 254 21.05 -3.61 -5.06
N ASN A 255 21.19 -2.32 -5.32
CA ASN A 255 22.39 -1.57 -5.06
C ASN A 255 22.18 -0.62 -3.87
N GLU A 256 22.86 -0.88 -2.75
CA GLU A 256 22.75 -0.08 -1.52
C GLU A 256 23.20 1.38 -1.70
N LYS A 257 24.23 1.63 -2.53
CA LYS A 257 24.70 3.00 -2.82
C LYS A 257 23.65 3.78 -3.61
N ASP A 258 23.06 3.13 -4.61
CA ASP A 258 21.97 3.74 -5.38
C ASP A 258 20.73 3.97 -4.53
N PHE A 259 20.41 3.04 -3.64
CA PHE A 259 19.32 3.23 -2.68
C PHE A 259 19.57 4.46 -1.81
N LEU A 260 20.74 4.58 -1.20
CA LEU A 260 21.09 5.73 -0.35
C LEU A 260 21.10 7.04 -1.13
N ASN A 261 21.78 7.06 -2.29
CA ASN A 261 22.05 8.31 -3.01
C ASN A 261 20.91 8.78 -3.89
N LYS A 262 20.10 7.86 -4.43
CA LYS A 262 19.02 8.19 -5.40
C LYS A 262 17.62 8.11 -4.80
N ARG A 263 17.40 7.20 -3.83
CA ARG A 263 16.07 7.01 -3.21
C ARG A 263 15.96 7.72 -1.88
N VAL A 264 16.89 7.45 -0.94
CA VAL A 264 16.87 8.08 0.39
C VAL A 264 17.35 9.53 0.32
N GLN A 265 18.35 9.82 -0.50
CA GLN A 265 18.99 11.13 -0.63
C GLN A 265 19.40 11.73 0.74
N GLY A 266 19.79 10.87 1.67
CA GLY A 266 20.07 11.21 3.05
C GLY A 266 21.55 11.04 3.44
N LYS A 267 21.89 11.49 4.65
CA LYS A 267 23.27 11.46 5.16
C LYS A 267 23.75 10.05 5.53
N GLY A 268 22.88 9.05 5.57
CA GLY A 268 23.25 7.68 5.95
C GLY A 268 22.03 6.80 6.21
N LEU A 269 22.32 5.53 6.48
CA LEU A 269 21.30 4.54 6.82
C LEU A 269 21.11 4.47 8.34
N VAL A 270 19.87 4.27 8.77
CA VAL A 270 19.50 4.06 10.18
C VAL A 270 19.19 2.58 10.45
N GLY A 271 18.92 2.24 11.70
CA GLY A 271 18.55 0.89 12.13
C GLY A 271 19.77 0.07 12.58
N LEU A 272 19.67 -1.26 12.51
CA LEU A 272 20.69 -2.17 13.05
C LEU A 272 22.04 -1.99 12.37
N LYS A 273 23.09 -1.69 13.15
CA LYS A 273 24.46 -1.63 12.66
C LYS A 273 24.86 -3.00 12.10
N LYS A 274 25.64 -3.03 11.03
CA LYS A 274 26.12 -4.23 10.31
C LYS A 274 25.04 -5.04 9.56
N ALA A 275 23.79 -4.62 9.55
CA ALA A 275 22.77 -5.21 8.70
C ALA A 275 22.82 -4.56 7.30
N SER A 276 22.60 -5.34 6.25
CA SER A 276 22.38 -4.83 4.90
C SER A 276 21.08 -3.99 4.83
N VAL A 277 20.88 -3.21 3.77
CA VAL A 277 19.63 -2.46 3.59
C VAL A 277 18.44 -3.40 3.55
N LEU A 278 18.54 -4.53 2.85
CA LEU A 278 17.45 -5.51 2.77
C LEU A 278 17.12 -6.18 4.11
N GLU A 279 18.08 -6.29 5.03
CA GLU A 279 17.83 -6.76 6.40
C GLU A 279 17.22 -5.68 7.31
N ARG A 280 17.25 -4.42 6.90
CA ARG A 280 16.65 -3.29 7.65
C ARG A 280 15.25 -2.96 7.18
N LEU A 281 14.96 -3.21 5.89
CA LEU A 281 13.66 -3.08 5.26
C LEU A 281 12.74 -4.28 5.57
#